data_cc6feaf70961a716ecf0bb81964cb7c4
#
_entry.id   cc6feaf70961a716ecf0bb81964cb7c4
#
_cell.length_a   1.000
_cell.length_b   1.000
_cell.length_c   1.000
_cell.angle_alpha   90.00
_cell.angle_beta   90.00
_cell.angle_gamma   90.00
#
_symmetry.space_group_name_H-M   'P 1'
#
loop_
_entity.id
_entity.type
_entity.pdbx_description
1 polymer ?
#
loop_
_entity_poly.entity_id
_entity_poly.type
_entity_poly.pdbx_seq_one_letter_code
_entity_poly.pdbx_strand_id
1 'polypeptide(L)'
;MAAGAVCRSCKVRVPKEVYEAAYVAGLLHDLGAIALTQWFPEESFAAHVAIREHGGTASAYELEMWGIEHGEVGGLLAERWSIPVSIQQAIMHHHQPWLVGPEHRTLVRVIHIADFICNNLGFGRDESVFPNWFDPEAWDALGLSIEDSQSIISQVRAAADKSIVLTKVLVQ
;
A
#
# COMPACT_ATOMS: atom_id res chain seq x y z
N MET A 1 -6.69 -0.96 -7.83
CA MET A 1 -6.31 -1.02 -9.26
C MET A 1 -4.86 -1.42 -9.46
N ALA A 2 -3.90 -0.78 -8.78
CA ALA A 2 -2.48 -1.10 -8.89
C ALA A 2 -2.17 -2.57 -8.52
N ALA A 3 -2.67 -3.08 -7.39
CA ALA A 3 -2.49 -4.47 -6.99
C ALA A 3 -2.94 -5.48 -8.06
N GLY A 4 -4.05 -5.21 -8.76
CA GLY A 4 -4.48 -6.03 -9.88
C GLY A 4 -3.54 -5.97 -11.09
N ALA A 5 -2.90 -4.82 -11.35
CA ALA A 5 -1.89 -4.70 -12.41
C ALA A 5 -0.64 -5.51 -12.05
N VAL A 6 -0.18 -5.44 -10.80
CA VAL A 6 0.93 -6.25 -10.29
C VAL A 6 0.61 -7.74 -10.43
N CYS A 7 -0.55 -8.20 -9.96
CA CYS A 7 -0.96 -9.61 -10.08
C CYS A 7 -0.96 -10.12 -11.53
N ARG A 8 -1.41 -9.30 -12.50
CA ARG A 8 -1.42 -9.69 -13.92
C ARG A 8 -0.02 -9.78 -14.52
N SER A 9 0.92 -9.03 -14.01
CA SER A 9 2.30 -9.00 -14.50
C SER A 9 3.19 -10.05 -13.85
N CYS A 10 2.76 -10.67 -12.74
CA CYS A 10 3.54 -11.72 -12.08
C CYS A 10 3.77 -12.92 -13.01
N LYS A 11 5.03 -13.36 -13.11
CA LYS A 11 5.41 -14.59 -13.84
C LYS A 11 5.19 -15.85 -13.02
N VAL A 12 5.13 -15.72 -11.70
CA VAL A 12 4.71 -16.79 -10.81
C VAL A 12 3.19 -16.93 -10.85
N ARG A 13 2.71 -18.15 -10.65
CA ARG A 13 1.26 -18.38 -10.60
C ARG A 13 0.69 -17.72 -9.33
N VAL A 14 0.00 -16.61 -9.49
CA VAL A 14 -0.76 -15.99 -8.40
C VAL A 14 -2.07 -16.77 -8.23
N PRO A 15 -2.34 -17.33 -7.03
CA PRO A 15 -3.62 -17.99 -6.75
C PRO A 15 -4.81 -17.04 -6.98
N LYS A 16 -5.94 -17.61 -7.41
CA LYS A 16 -7.15 -16.82 -7.67
C LYS A 16 -7.61 -16.03 -6.44
N GLU A 17 -7.51 -16.66 -5.28
CA GLU A 17 -7.88 -16.09 -3.98
C GLU A 17 -7.05 -14.84 -3.66
N VAL A 18 -5.75 -14.85 -4.01
CA VAL A 18 -4.85 -13.70 -3.85
C VAL A 18 -5.26 -12.57 -4.81
N TYR A 19 -5.58 -12.90 -6.05
CA TYR A 19 -6.02 -11.92 -7.03
C TYR A 19 -7.32 -11.23 -6.60
N GLU A 20 -8.28 -12.00 -6.08
CA GLU A 20 -9.56 -11.48 -5.58
C GLU A 20 -9.36 -10.62 -4.33
N ALA A 21 -8.52 -11.07 -3.40
CA ALA A 21 -8.19 -10.33 -2.18
C ALA A 21 -7.39 -9.05 -2.44
N ALA A 22 -6.56 -9.01 -3.49
CA ALA A 22 -5.65 -7.90 -3.77
C ALA A 22 -6.37 -6.55 -3.99
N TYR A 23 -7.59 -6.57 -4.52
CA TYR A 23 -8.37 -5.34 -4.68
C TYR A 23 -8.79 -4.77 -3.32
N VAL A 24 -9.33 -5.61 -2.44
CA VAL A 24 -9.80 -5.19 -1.12
C VAL A 24 -8.61 -4.82 -0.22
N ALA A 25 -7.56 -5.64 -0.23
CA ALA A 25 -6.34 -5.35 0.51
C ALA A 25 -5.71 -4.01 0.08
N GLY A 26 -5.63 -3.77 -1.23
CA GLY A 26 -5.11 -2.50 -1.76
C GLY A 26 -6.00 -1.29 -1.48
N LEU A 27 -7.30 -1.48 -1.23
CA LEU A 27 -8.20 -0.41 -0.80
C LEU A 27 -8.02 -0.09 0.70
N LEU A 28 -7.73 -1.09 1.51
CA LEU A 28 -7.74 -1.00 2.97
C LEU A 28 -6.34 -0.90 3.59
N HIS A 29 -5.24 -1.04 2.82
CA HIS A 29 -3.89 -1.13 3.38
C HIS A 29 -3.53 0.04 4.30
N ASP A 30 -4.01 1.24 4.00
CA ASP A 30 -3.80 2.48 4.75
C ASP A 30 -4.92 2.82 5.75
N LEU A 31 -5.79 1.86 6.07
CA LEU A 31 -6.91 2.08 7.00
C LEU A 31 -6.46 2.65 8.35
N GLY A 32 -5.35 2.15 8.88
CA GLY A 32 -4.80 2.62 10.15
C GLY A 32 -4.33 4.06 10.10
N ALA A 33 -3.80 4.50 8.98
CA ALA A 33 -3.40 5.89 8.81
C ALA A 33 -4.58 6.86 8.78
N ILE A 34 -5.72 6.43 8.22
CA ILE A 34 -6.98 7.19 8.30
C ILE A 34 -7.41 7.28 9.77
N ALA A 35 -7.35 6.17 10.52
CA ALA A 35 -7.72 6.14 11.93
C ALA A 35 -6.80 7.04 12.77
N LEU A 36 -5.48 6.95 12.61
CA LEU A 36 -4.52 7.79 13.33
C LEU A 36 -4.76 9.28 13.03
N THR A 37 -4.98 9.65 11.78
CA THR A 37 -5.29 11.04 11.40
C THR A 37 -6.60 11.55 12.03
N GLN A 38 -7.59 10.67 12.22
CA GLN A 38 -8.86 11.04 12.87
C GLN A 38 -8.72 11.15 14.40
N TRP A 39 -7.91 10.30 15.01
CA TRP A 39 -7.75 10.29 16.47
C TRP A 39 -6.71 11.30 16.96
N PHE A 40 -5.68 11.57 16.17
CA PHE A 40 -4.54 12.42 16.49
C PHE A 40 -4.25 13.41 15.35
N PRO A 41 -5.18 14.34 15.04
CA PRO A 41 -5.06 15.20 13.86
C PRO A 41 -3.88 16.17 13.95
N GLU A 42 -3.57 16.70 15.13
CA GLU A 42 -2.49 17.67 15.33
C GLU A 42 -1.12 17.01 15.18
N GLU A 43 -0.95 15.84 15.79
CA GLU A 43 0.28 15.06 15.72
C GLU A 43 0.50 14.50 14.30
N SER A 44 -0.55 14.04 13.66
CA SER A 44 -0.49 13.57 12.26
C SER A 44 -0.09 14.71 11.32
N PHE A 45 -0.57 15.92 11.55
CA PHE A 45 -0.16 17.10 10.80
C PHE A 45 1.30 17.46 11.07
N ALA A 46 1.73 17.43 12.34
CA ALA A 46 3.13 17.68 12.71
C ALA A 46 4.08 16.67 12.08
N ALA A 47 3.73 15.37 12.09
CA ALA A 47 4.49 14.32 11.41
C ALA A 47 4.62 14.60 9.91
N HIS A 48 3.52 14.99 9.27
CA HIS A 48 3.51 15.34 7.84
C HIS A 48 4.45 16.51 7.52
N VAL A 49 4.44 17.57 8.34
CA VAL A 49 5.35 18.71 8.18
C VAL A 49 6.79 18.26 8.37
N ALA A 50 7.09 17.48 9.44
CA ALA A 50 8.43 17.01 9.73
C ALA A 50 8.99 16.13 8.60
N ILE A 51 8.18 15.25 8.02
CA ILE A 51 8.56 14.43 6.87
C ILE A 51 8.94 15.33 5.66
N ARG A 52 8.19 16.37 5.40
CA ARG A 52 8.48 17.30 4.28
C ARG A 52 9.77 18.08 4.49
N GLU A 53 10.09 18.44 5.72
CA GLU A 53 11.27 19.25 6.03
C GLU A 53 12.55 18.41 6.18
N HIS A 54 12.43 17.21 6.73
CA HIS A 54 13.59 16.40 7.15
C HIS A 54 13.68 15.05 6.42
N GLY A 55 12.65 14.67 5.67
CA GLY A 55 12.55 13.33 5.06
C GLY A 55 12.11 12.28 6.07
N GLY A 56 12.20 11.01 5.68
CA GLY A 56 11.77 9.88 6.49
C GLY A 56 10.46 9.26 5.99
N THR A 57 9.91 8.31 6.74
CA THR A 57 8.65 7.62 6.40
C THR A 57 7.59 7.90 7.44
N ALA A 58 6.30 7.80 7.06
CA ALA A 58 5.20 7.94 8.00
C ALA A 58 5.32 6.94 9.14
N SER A 59 5.59 5.66 8.84
CA SER A 59 5.79 4.61 9.84
C SER A 59 6.89 4.94 10.87
N ALA A 60 8.01 5.54 10.44
CA ALA A 60 9.07 5.91 11.37
C ALA A 60 8.62 6.99 12.36
N TYR A 61 7.94 8.03 11.88
CA TYR A 61 7.39 9.08 12.73
C TYR A 61 6.26 8.57 13.64
N GLU A 62 5.39 7.70 13.13
CA GLU A 62 4.31 7.07 13.90
C GLU A 62 4.88 6.22 15.05
N LEU A 63 5.91 5.40 14.79
CA LEU A 63 6.62 4.63 15.82
C LEU A 63 7.28 5.52 16.87
N GLU A 64 7.90 6.63 16.47
CA GLU A 64 8.51 7.58 17.39
C GLU A 64 7.46 8.27 18.28
N MET A 65 6.33 8.68 17.71
CA MET A 65 5.30 9.45 18.41
C MET A 65 4.38 8.59 19.26
N TRP A 66 3.99 7.41 18.75
CA TRP A 66 2.94 6.60 19.38
C TRP A 66 3.40 5.18 19.76
N GLY A 67 4.60 4.78 19.34
CA GLY A 67 5.09 3.41 19.57
C GLY A 67 4.36 2.35 18.74
N ILE A 68 3.54 2.77 17.76
CA ILE A 68 2.78 1.90 16.87
C ILE A 68 2.66 2.57 15.50
N GLU A 69 2.79 1.81 14.43
CA GLU A 69 2.63 2.30 13.06
C GLU A 69 1.23 2.02 12.49
N HIS A 70 0.86 2.77 11.45
CA HIS A 70 -0.48 2.64 10.83
C HIS A 70 -0.79 1.23 10.32
N GLY A 71 0.21 0.46 9.87
CA GLY A 71 0.03 -0.92 9.46
C GLY A 71 -0.52 -1.78 10.59
N GLU A 72 0.06 -1.68 11.80
CA GLU A 72 -0.41 -2.39 12.99
C GLU A 72 -1.81 -1.93 13.40
N VAL A 73 -2.05 -0.62 13.46
CA VAL A 73 -3.39 -0.07 13.77
C VAL A 73 -4.44 -0.58 12.79
N GLY A 74 -4.13 -0.54 11.49
CA GLY A 74 -5.01 -1.04 10.45
C GLY A 74 -5.28 -2.54 10.57
N GLY A 75 -4.26 -3.34 10.88
CA GLY A 75 -4.37 -4.77 11.12
C GLY A 75 -5.29 -5.09 12.30
N LEU A 76 -5.13 -4.39 13.43
CA LEU A 76 -5.99 -4.52 14.62
C LEU A 76 -7.45 -4.15 14.33
N LEU A 77 -7.68 -3.09 13.56
CA LEU A 77 -9.04 -2.71 13.11
C LEU A 77 -9.64 -3.78 12.20
N ALA A 78 -8.87 -4.30 11.26
CA ALA A 78 -9.30 -5.35 10.36
C ALA A 78 -9.65 -6.65 11.11
N GLU A 79 -8.87 -7.02 12.13
CA GLU A 79 -9.15 -8.14 13.02
C GLU A 79 -10.47 -7.92 13.77
N ARG A 80 -10.63 -6.75 14.37
CA ARG A 80 -11.85 -6.37 15.11
C ARG A 80 -13.12 -6.44 14.25
N TRP A 81 -12.99 -6.17 12.96
CA TRP A 81 -14.08 -6.22 11.99
C TRP A 81 -14.23 -7.59 11.32
N SER A 82 -13.47 -8.59 11.76
CA SER A 82 -13.51 -9.96 11.20
C SER A 82 -13.23 -9.99 9.68
N ILE A 83 -12.38 -9.09 9.20
CA ILE A 83 -11.87 -9.12 7.82
C ILE A 83 -11.00 -10.39 7.67
N PRO A 84 -11.00 -11.06 6.50
CA PRO A 84 -10.19 -12.27 6.30
C PRO A 84 -8.72 -12.08 6.67
N VAL A 85 -8.11 -13.08 7.33
CA VAL A 85 -6.73 -13.03 7.85
C VAL A 85 -5.71 -12.64 6.78
N SER A 86 -5.86 -13.12 5.56
CA SER A 86 -4.96 -12.74 4.45
C SER A 86 -4.94 -11.23 4.18
N ILE A 87 -6.08 -10.56 4.30
CA ILE A 87 -6.20 -9.11 4.13
C ILE A 87 -5.69 -8.40 5.38
N GLN A 88 -5.95 -8.91 6.59
CA GLN A 88 -5.36 -8.37 7.83
C GLN A 88 -3.83 -8.34 7.73
N GLN A 89 -3.22 -9.45 7.30
CA GLN A 89 -1.77 -9.56 7.12
C GLN A 89 -1.24 -8.58 6.05
N ALA A 90 -1.99 -8.38 4.98
CA ALA A 90 -1.61 -7.40 3.96
C ALA A 90 -1.67 -5.96 4.48
N ILE A 91 -2.67 -5.62 5.28
CA ILE A 91 -2.79 -4.31 5.92
C ILE A 91 -1.64 -4.10 6.92
N MET A 92 -1.41 -5.10 7.79
CA MET A 92 -0.44 -5.00 8.88
C MET A 92 1.01 -4.90 8.39
N HIS A 93 1.34 -5.62 7.33
CA HIS A 93 2.73 -5.84 6.93
C HIS A 93 3.08 -5.33 5.53
N HIS A 94 2.27 -4.45 4.92
CA HIS A 94 2.55 -3.97 3.56
C HIS A 94 3.88 -3.22 3.43
N HIS A 95 4.42 -2.66 4.51
CA HIS A 95 5.76 -2.07 4.53
C HIS A 95 6.87 -3.07 4.85
N GLN A 96 6.55 -4.21 5.43
CA GLN A 96 7.52 -5.21 5.91
C GLN A 96 7.13 -6.63 5.46
N PRO A 97 7.10 -6.92 4.14
CA PRO A 97 6.56 -8.17 3.60
C PRO A 97 7.34 -9.42 4.03
N TRP A 98 8.55 -9.27 4.56
CA TRP A 98 9.37 -10.37 5.09
C TRP A 98 8.90 -10.89 6.45
N LEU A 99 8.10 -10.14 7.20
CA LEU A 99 7.60 -10.55 8.53
C LEU A 99 6.46 -11.57 8.45
N VAL A 100 5.90 -11.79 7.25
CA VAL A 100 4.69 -12.60 7.06
C VAL A 100 5.02 -14.05 6.73
N GLY A 101 4.23 -14.98 7.28
CA GLY A 101 4.30 -16.41 6.94
C GLY A 101 4.06 -16.69 5.45
N PRO A 102 4.58 -17.81 4.94
CA PRO A 102 4.56 -18.11 3.50
C PRO A 102 3.16 -18.14 2.90
N GLU A 103 2.13 -18.51 3.68
CA GLU A 103 0.73 -18.63 3.25
C GLU A 103 0.09 -17.30 2.83
N HIS A 104 0.54 -16.16 3.40
CA HIS A 104 0.00 -14.84 3.09
C HIS A 104 0.99 -13.94 2.33
N ARG A 105 2.25 -14.37 2.22
CA ARG A 105 3.36 -13.56 1.70
C ARG A 105 3.14 -13.05 0.28
N THR A 106 2.52 -13.84 -0.59
CA THR A 106 2.26 -13.43 -1.96
C THR A 106 1.35 -12.21 -2.03
N LEU A 107 0.26 -12.18 -1.24
CA LEU A 107 -0.65 -11.04 -1.19
C LEU A 107 0.05 -9.79 -0.63
N VAL A 108 0.79 -9.95 0.46
CA VAL A 108 1.52 -8.84 1.09
C VAL A 108 2.55 -8.23 0.14
N ARG A 109 3.31 -9.06 -0.57
CA ARG A 109 4.25 -8.60 -1.61
C ARG A 109 3.57 -7.85 -2.75
N VAL A 110 2.41 -8.33 -3.20
CA VAL A 110 1.61 -7.64 -4.23
C VAL A 110 1.19 -6.25 -3.75
N ILE A 111 0.71 -6.13 -2.50
CA ILE A 111 0.30 -4.83 -1.95
C ILE A 111 1.51 -3.92 -1.76
N HIS A 112 2.63 -4.42 -1.22
CA HIS A 112 3.89 -3.69 -1.08
C HIS A 112 4.36 -3.07 -2.41
N ILE A 113 4.44 -3.87 -3.47
CA ILE A 113 4.84 -3.39 -4.79
C ILE A 113 3.85 -2.38 -5.37
N ALA A 114 2.55 -2.62 -5.18
CA ALA A 114 1.51 -1.72 -5.67
C ALA A 114 1.54 -0.36 -4.97
N ASP A 115 1.72 -0.35 -3.65
CA ASP A 115 1.88 0.86 -2.85
C ASP A 115 3.13 1.64 -3.26
N PHE A 116 4.29 0.97 -3.34
CA PHE A 116 5.54 1.56 -3.81
C PHE A 116 5.38 2.24 -5.17
N ILE A 117 4.74 1.56 -6.15
CA ILE A 117 4.53 2.14 -7.49
C ILE A 117 3.59 3.34 -7.42
N CYS A 118 2.49 3.26 -6.67
CA CYS A 118 1.53 4.37 -6.56
C CYS A 118 2.17 5.61 -5.93
N ASN A 119 2.94 5.45 -4.86
CA ASN A 119 3.62 6.55 -4.19
C ASN A 119 4.66 7.21 -5.10
N ASN A 120 5.45 6.42 -5.85
CA ASN A 120 6.42 6.97 -6.82
C ASN A 120 5.78 7.61 -8.06
N LEU A 121 4.50 7.34 -8.33
CA LEU A 121 3.75 8.00 -9.39
C LEU A 121 2.98 9.25 -8.92
N GLY A 122 3.11 9.62 -7.63
CA GLY A 122 2.40 10.76 -7.06
C GLY A 122 0.93 10.50 -6.75
N PHE A 123 0.52 9.23 -6.66
CA PHE A 123 -0.84 8.84 -6.24
C PHE A 123 -0.94 8.57 -4.73
N GLY A 124 0.15 8.79 -3.98
CA GLY A 124 0.20 8.70 -2.53
C GLY A 124 -0.32 9.97 -1.85
N ARG A 125 -0.22 9.99 -0.52
CA ARG A 125 -0.69 11.12 0.30
C ARG A 125 0.09 12.41 0.08
N ASP A 126 1.34 12.34 -0.36
CA ASP A 126 2.16 13.52 -0.64
C ASP A 126 3.16 13.22 -1.76
N GLU A 127 3.08 14.00 -2.84
CA GLU A 127 3.92 13.86 -4.03
C GLU A 127 5.41 14.16 -3.78
N SER A 128 5.77 14.75 -2.65
CA SER A 128 7.08 15.38 -2.49
C SER A 128 8.09 14.63 -1.61
N VAL A 129 7.73 13.55 -0.90
CA VAL A 129 8.50 13.23 0.31
C VAL A 129 8.91 11.79 0.54
N PHE A 130 8.53 10.79 -0.24
CA PHE A 130 8.78 9.42 0.20
C PHE A 130 9.67 8.59 -0.70
N PRO A 131 10.89 8.25 -0.22
CA PRO A 131 11.40 6.94 -0.52
C PRO A 131 10.63 5.93 0.34
N ASN A 132 9.47 5.46 -0.13
CA ASN A 132 8.95 4.21 0.39
C ASN A 132 10.04 3.17 0.20
N TRP A 133 10.36 2.48 1.28
CA TRP A 133 11.36 1.43 1.19
C TRP A 133 10.84 0.33 0.27
N PHE A 134 11.67 -0.03 -0.71
CA PHE A 134 11.38 -1.07 -1.69
C PHE A 134 12.06 -2.36 -1.27
N ASP A 135 11.32 -3.46 -1.23
CA ASP A 135 11.88 -4.80 -1.03
C ASP A 135 12.19 -5.47 -2.37
N PRO A 136 13.48 -5.56 -2.77
CA PRO A 136 13.87 -6.26 -3.99
C PRO A 136 13.47 -7.74 -3.98
N GLU A 137 13.49 -8.39 -2.81
CA GLU A 137 13.09 -9.80 -2.70
C GLU A 137 11.60 -10.00 -2.99
N ALA A 138 10.75 -9.01 -2.64
CA ALA A 138 9.33 -9.07 -2.99
C ALA A 138 9.14 -9.04 -4.51
N TRP A 139 9.90 -8.19 -5.21
CA TRP A 139 9.88 -8.08 -6.66
C TRP A 139 10.33 -9.38 -7.35
N ASP A 140 11.49 -9.88 -6.96
CA ASP A 140 12.09 -11.09 -7.53
C ASP A 140 11.22 -12.32 -7.27
N ALA A 141 10.64 -12.43 -6.08
CA ALA A 141 9.78 -13.55 -5.71
C ALA A 141 8.44 -13.56 -6.47
N LEU A 142 7.97 -12.43 -6.97
CA LEU A 142 6.83 -12.35 -7.87
C LEU A 142 7.21 -12.60 -9.34
N GLY A 143 8.51 -12.78 -9.62
CA GLY A 143 9.04 -13.02 -10.96
C GLY A 143 8.89 -11.82 -11.89
N LEU A 144 8.86 -10.60 -11.34
CA LEU A 144 8.70 -9.37 -12.11
C LEU A 144 10.03 -8.95 -12.75
N SER A 145 9.99 -8.47 -13.98
CA SER A 145 11.14 -7.91 -14.71
C SER A 145 11.03 -6.38 -14.82
N ILE A 146 12.10 -5.75 -15.29
CA ILE A 146 12.10 -4.30 -15.56
C ILE A 146 11.04 -3.93 -16.61
N GLU A 147 10.82 -4.77 -17.62
CA GLU A 147 9.80 -4.56 -18.65
C GLU A 147 8.37 -4.63 -18.02
N ASP A 148 8.18 -5.52 -17.04
CA ASP A 148 6.92 -5.61 -16.32
C ASP A 148 6.62 -4.31 -15.55
N SER A 149 7.64 -3.62 -15.01
CA SER A 149 7.45 -2.33 -14.34
C SER A 149 6.83 -1.28 -15.24
N GLN A 150 7.27 -1.18 -16.50
CA GLN A 150 6.73 -0.25 -17.48
C GLN A 150 5.25 -0.56 -17.81
N SER A 151 4.95 -1.85 -17.94
CA SER A 151 3.57 -2.32 -18.16
C SER A 151 2.66 -1.99 -16.98
N ILE A 152 3.11 -2.27 -15.76
CA ILE A 152 2.36 -1.97 -14.53
C ILE A 152 2.12 -0.47 -14.40
N ILE A 153 3.15 0.35 -14.56
CA ILE A 153 3.07 1.82 -14.49
C ILE A 153 2.04 2.34 -15.51
N SER A 154 2.11 1.86 -16.75
CA SER A 154 1.15 2.26 -17.80
C SER A 154 -0.29 1.92 -17.43
N GLN A 155 -0.53 0.70 -16.90
CA GLN A 155 -1.86 0.28 -16.45
C GLN A 155 -2.36 1.11 -15.26
N VAL A 156 -1.50 1.43 -14.29
CA VAL A 156 -1.84 2.24 -13.11
C VAL A 156 -2.22 3.66 -13.54
N ARG A 157 -1.43 4.31 -14.40
CA ARG A 157 -1.73 5.64 -14.93
C ARG A 157 -3.06 5.68 -15.69
N ALA A 158 -3.27 4.74 -16.60
CA ALA A 158 -4.52 4.65 -17.37
C ALA A 158 -5.75 4.43 -16.48
N ALA A 159 -5.59 3.71 -15.37
CA ALA A 159 -6.65 3.50 -14.40
C ALA A 159 -6.93 4.75 -13.56
N ALA A 160 -5.88 5.49 -13.16
CA ALA A 160 -6.01 6.75 -12.44
C ALA A 160 -6.72 7.82 -13.29
N ASP A 161 -6.34 7.97 -14.55
CA ASP A 161 -6.98 8.91 -15.48
C ASP A 161 -8.49 8.65 -15.62
N LYS A 162 -8.89 7.39 -15.73
CA LYS A 162 -10.31 7.00 -15.78
C LYS A 162 -11.05 7.37 -14.49
N SER A 163 -10.42 7.21 -13.33
CA SER A 163 -11.01 7.55 -12.04
C SER A 163 -11.21 9.05 -11.89
N ILE A 164 -10.25 9.86 -12.33
CA ILE A 164 -10.33 11.33 -12.31
C ILE A 164 -11.48 11.81 -13.20
N VAL A 165 -11.63 11.22 -14.40
CA VAL A 165 -12.74 11.58 -15.30
C VAL A 165 -14.09 11.25 -14.67
N LEU A 166 -14.25 10.05 -14.07
CA LEU A 166 -15.48 9.68 -13.38
C LEU A 166 -15.82 10.60 -12.22
N THR A 167 -14.83 10.98 -11.39
CA THR A 167 -15.04 11.91 -10.28
C THR A 167 -15.53 13.28 -10.78
N LYS A 168 -14.93 13.80 -11.86
CA LYS A 168 -15.35 15.09 -12.46
C LYS A 168 -16.78 15.05 -13.00
N VAL A 169 -17.25 13.92 -13.50
CA VAL A 169 -18.61 13.74 -14.01
C VAL A 169 -19.64 13.62 -12.89
N LEU A 170 -19.26 13.02 -11.75
CA LEU A 170 -20.18 12.79 -10.62
C LEU A 170 -20.33 14.01 -9.69
N VAL A 171 -19.44 14.99 -9.77
CA VAL A 171 -19.42 16.19 -8.89
C VAL A 171 -20.01 17.44 -9.61
N GLN A 172 -20.43 17.29 -10.87
CA GLN A 172 -21.23 18.30 -11.59
C GLN A 172 -22.72 18.05 -11.37
#